data_43293d4f92e835fe32c4ff127832d17e
#
_entry.id   43293d4f92e835fe32c4ff127832d17e
#
_cell.length_a   1.000
_cell.length_b   1.000
_cell.length_c   1.000
_cell.angle_alpha   90.00
_cell.angle_beta   90.00
_cell.angle_gamma   90.00
#
_symmetry.space_group_name_H-M   'P 1'
#
loop_
_entity.id
_entity.type
_entity.pdbx_description
1 polymer ?
#
loop_
_entity_poly.entity_id
_entity_poly.type
_entity_poly.pdbx_seq_one_letter_code
_entity_poly.pdbx_strand_id
1 'polypeptide(L)'
;MQKEGIREQKRRETLRNIRNEAAKLVSQHGYDNVTVEDICGAAGISRRTFFNYADSKDEAILGSFPFAFSQSALDAIRDTPSDNLLELVIRSMEVKPGPFDGPAATCRRELLENNPGLMHAEAARKRGFLSKVGRAVRDHFEQFPEDRRGSGSSEEETQFIVVLFHGVVSRYLWQPPENADPTAQLLAYAKELTGYVKEMTW
;
A
#
# COMPACT_ATOMS: atom_id res chain seq x y z
N MET A 1 15.22 -12.97 -21.50
CA MET A 1 14.29 -11.84 -21.68
C MET A 1 13.04 -12.37 -22.40
N GLN A 2 11.94 -12.62 -21.67
CA GLN A 2 10.66 -12.97 -22.30
C GLN A 2 10.10 -11.70 -22.95
N LYS A 3 9.79 -11.78 -24.26
CA LYS A 3 9.06 -10.71 -24.96
C LYS A 3 7.70 -10.56 -24.30
N GLU A 4 7.48 -9.44 -23.67
CA GLU A 4 6.16 -9.04 -23.17
C GLU A 4 5.16 -9.06 -24.34
N GLY A 5 4.02 -9.73 -24.15
CA GLY A 5 3.03 -9.86 -25.21
C GLY A 5 2.45 -8.49 -25.58
N ILE A 6 2.18 -8.24 -26.86
CA ILE A 6 1.59 -6.98 -27.39
C ILE A 6 0.34 -6.55 -26.58
N ARG A 7 -0.40 -7.52 -26.04
CA ARG A 7 -1.59 -7.28 -25.22
C ARG A 7 -1.24 -6.63 -23.87
N GLU A 8 -0.17 -7.09 -23.22
CA GLU A 8 0.28 -6.54 -21.95
C GLU A 8 0.89 -5.14 -22.13
N GLN A 9 1.64 -4.94 -23.20
CA GLN A 9 2.15 -3.60 -23.56
C GLN A 9 1.02 -2.60 -23.77
N LYS A 10 0.00 -2.95 -24.57
CA LYS A 10 -1.20 -2.10 -24.78
C LYS A 10 -1.95 -1.83 -23.46
N ARG A 11 -2.03 -2.84 -22.58
CA ARG A 11 -2.65 -2.69 -21.26
C ARG A 11 -1.91 -1.65 -20.43
N ARG A 12 -0.59 -1.71 -20.37
CA ARG A 12 0.24 -0.72 -19.65
C ARG A 12 0.14 0.67 -20.25
N GLU A 13 0.14 0.79 -21.57
CA GLU A 13 -0.02 2.09 -22.26
C GLU A 13 -1.37 2.73 -21.93
N THR A 14 -2.45 1.95 -21.97
CA THR A 14 -3.79 2.45 -21.60
C THR A 14 -3.83 2.89 -20.13
N LEU A 15 -3.30 2.09 -19.20
CA LEU A 15 -3.26 2.45 -17.78
C LEU A 15 -2.43 3.73 -17.54
N ARG A 16 -1.29 3.86 -18.22
CA ARG A 16 -0.47 5.07 -18.15
C ARG A 16 -1.21 6.30 -18.66
N ASN A 17 -1.94 6.17 -19.76
CA ASN A 17 -2.75 7.25 -20.32
C ASN A 17 -3.84 7.68 -19.32
N ILE A 18 -4.60 6.74 -18.74
CA ILE A 18 -5.61 7.02 -17.71
C ILE A 18 -4.99 7.82 -16.55
N ARG A 19 -3.85 7.38 -16.03
CA ARG A 19 -3.17 8.02 -14.90
C ARG A 19 -2.67 9.42 -15.21
N ASN A 20 -2.08 9.60 -16.38
CA ASN A 20 -1.58 10.91 -16.81
C ASN A 20 -2.71 11.92 -16.94
N GLU A 21 -3.81 11.54 -17.59
CA GLU A 21 -4.97 12.43 -17.76
C GLU A 21 -5.67 12.69 -16.42
N ALA A 22 -5.78 11.68 -15.54
CA ALA A 22 -6.33 11.86 -14.20
C ALA A 22 -5.50 12.84 -13.36
N ALA A 23 -4.17 12.67 -13.32
CA ALA A 23 -3.27 13.55 -12.57
C ALA A 23 -3.29 14.99 -13.12
N LYS A 24 -3.32 15.16 -14.45
CA LYS A 24 -3.41 16.45 -15.12
C LYS A 24 -4.71 17.17 -14.79
N LEU A 25 -5.86 16.49 -14.90
CA LEU A 25 -7.16 17.07 -14.56
C LEU A 25 -7.21 17.52 -13.10
N VAL A 26 -6.73 16.68 -12.17
CA VAL A 26 -6.70 17.01 -10.75
C VAL A 26 -5.77 18.18 -10.45
N SER A 27 -4.62 18.27 -11.11
CA SER A 27 -3.71 19.40 -10.98
C SER A 27 -4.32 20.72 -11.49
N GLN A 28 -5.20 20.66 -12.50
CA GLN A 28 -5.82 21.84 -13.11
C GLN A 28 -7.11 22.28 -12.41
N HIS A 29 -7.91 21.33 -11.95
CA HIS A 29 -9.28 21.58 -11.47
C HIS A 29 -9.49 21.24 -10.00
N GLY A 30 -8.53 20.59 -9.35
CA GLY A 30 -8.67 20.04 -8.01
C GLY A 30 -9.41 18.70 -7.99
N TYR A 31 -9.09 17.87 -6.98
CA TYR A 31 -9.62 16.52 -6.87
C TYR A 31 -11.16 16.45 -6.82
N ASP A 32 -11.79 17.33 -6.06
CA ASP A 32 -13.25 17.28 -5.83
C ASP A 32 -14.06 17.64 -7.09
N ASN A 33 -13.47 18.39 -8.00
CA ASN A 33 -14.11 18.84 -9.24
C ASN A 33 -13.86 17.93 -10.44
N VAL A 34 -13.11 16.84 -10.29
CA VAL A 34 -12.83 15.86 -11.35
C VAL A 34 -13.66 14.61 -11.13
N THR A 35 -14.38 14.16 -12.15
CA THR A 35 -15.16 12.92 -12.14
C THR A 35 -14.48 11.80 -12.93
N VAL A 36 -14.96 10.56 -12.77
CA VAL A 36 -14.51 9.42 -13.59
C VAL A 36 -14.86 9.65 -15.06
N GLU A 37 -15.98 10.32 -15.33
CA GLU A 37 -16.44 10.69 -16.67
C GLU A 37 -15.47 11.66 -17.36
N ASP A 38 -14.96 12.65 -16.62
CA ASP A 38 -13.95 13.59 -17.16
C ASP A 38 -12.65 12.87 -17.50
N ILE A 39 -12.20 11.95 -16.64
CA ILE A 39 -11.01 11.13 -16.89
C ILE A 39 -11.23 10.24 -18.13
N CYS A 40 -12.40 9.61 -18.25
CA CYS A 40 -12.73 8.79 -19.41
C CYS A 40 -12.72 9.60 -20.70
N GLY A 41 -13.31 10.81 -20.68
CA GLY A 41 -13.33 11.73 -21.82
C GLY A 41 -11.92 12.14 -22.25
N ALA A 42 -11.09 12.55 -21.30
CA ALA A 42 -9.70 12.95 -21.56
C ALA A 42 -8.83 11.79 -22.06
N ALA A 43 -9.00 10.59 -21.50
CA ALA A 43 -8.25 9.39 -21.89
C ALA A 43 -8.79 8.71 -23.16
N GLY A 44 -9.94 9.16 -23.71
CA GLY A 44 -10.57 8.57 -24.90
C GLY A 44 -11.09 7.15 -24.69
N ILE A 45 -11.61 6.83 -23.51
CA ILE A 45 -12.07 5.48 -23.13
C ILE A 45 -13.51 5.49 -22.60
N SER A 46 -14.17 4.33 -22.62
CA SER A 46 -15.46 4.16 -21.97
C SER A 46 -15.31 3.99 -20.45
N ARG A 47 -16.37 4.31 -19.67
CA ARG A 47 -16.45 4.04 -18.23
C ARG A 47 -16.23 2.56 -17.91
N ARG A 48 -16.75 1.64 -18.72
CA ARG A 48 -16.48 0.19 -18.59
C ARG A 48 -15.00 -0.12 -18.74
N THR A 49 -14.34 0.54 -19.70
CA THR A 49 -12.91 0.38 -19.90
C THR A 49 -12.14 0.91 -18.69
N PHE A 50 -12.51 2.07 -18.15
CA PHE A 50 -11.90 2.64 -16.95
C PHE A 50 -11.90 1.63 -15.79
N PHE A 51 -13.05 1.08 -15.44
CA PHE A 51 -13.18 0.12 -14.33
C PHE A 51 -12.52 -1.25 -14.58
N ASN A 52 -12.06 -1.54 -15.79
CA ASN A 52 -11.17 -2.68 -16.06
C ASN A 52 -9.71 -2.39 -15.68
N TYR A 53 -9.33 -1.11 -15.43
CA TYR A 53 -7.97 -0.66 -15.16
C TYR A 53 -7.78 -0.02 -13.79
N ALA A 54 -8.81 0.58 -13.23
CA ALA A 54 -8.78 1.26 -11.93
C ALA A 54 -10.13 1.10 -11.23
N ASP A 55 -10.10 0.73 -9.95
CA ASP A 55 -11.31 0.51 -9.15
C ASP A 55 -11.96 1.82 -8.69
N SER A 56 -11.20 2.92 -8.70
CA SER A 56 -11.64 4.23 -8.24
C SER A 56 -10.89 5.38 -8.92
N LYS A 57 -11.43 6.59 -8.79
CA LYS A 57 -10.74 7.83 -9.16
C LYS A 57 -9.40 7.98 -8.47
N ASP A 58 -9.34 7.65 -7.18
CA ASP A 58 -8.13 7.75 -6.36
C ASP A 58 -7.05 6.80 -6.86
N GLU A 59 -7.43 5.57 -7.24
CA GLU A 59 -6.50 4.61 -7.81
C GLU A 59 -6.00 5.05 -9.19
N ALA A 60 -6.85 5.65 -10.00
CA ALA A 60 -6.43 6.23 -11.27
C ALA A 60 -5.39 7.36 -11.11
N ILE A 61 -5.49 8.15 -10.03
CA ILE A 61 -4.59 9.28 -9.75
C ILE A 61 -3.31 8.81 -9.06
N LEU A 62 -3.45 8.04 -7.99
CA LEU A 62 -2.34 7.67 -7.09
C LEU A 62 -1.67 6.34 -7.43
N GLY A 63 -2.26 5.60 -8.36
CA GLY A 63 -1.87 4.22 -8.63
C GLY A 63 -2.49 3.22 -7.63
N SER A 64 -2.45 1.94 -7.99
CA SER A 64 -2.89 0.88 -7.08
C SER A 64 -1.94 0.77 -5.89
N PHE A 65 -2.50 0.45 -4.72
CA PHE A 65 -1.67 0.15 -3.55
C PHE A 65 -0.89 -1.14 -3.82
N PRO A 66 0.45 -1.14 -3.67
CA PRO A 66 1.28 -2.25 -4.13
C PRO A 66 1.19 -3.48 -3.24
N PHE A 67 0.54 -3.35 -2.08
CA PHE A 67 0.45 -4.40 -1.07
C PHE A 67 -0.98 -4.87 -0.88
N ALA A 68 -1.14 -6.16 -0.64
CA ALA A 68 -2.43 -6.77 -0.33
C ALA A 68 -2.25 -7.91 0.69
N PHE A 69 -3.35 -8.27 1.34
CA PHE A 69 -3.48 -9.51 2.08
C PHE A 69 -4.68 -10.26 1.51
N SER A 70 -4.45 -11.49 1.02
CA SER A 70 -5.54 -12.41 0.76
C SER A 70 -6.12 -12.91 2.08
N GLN A 71 -7.30 -13.55 2.03
CA GLN A 71 -7.87 -14.14 3.23
C GLN A 71 -6.95 -15.22 3.81
N SER A 72 -6.33 -16.04 2.95
CA SER A 72 -5.37 -17.06 3.37
C SER A 72 -4.13 -16.48 4.05
N ALA A 73 -3.65 -15.32 3.61
CA ALA A 73 -2.53 -14.62 4.25
C ALA A 73 -2.92 -14.09 5.65
N LEU A 74 -4.14 -13.55 5.81
CA LEU A 74 -4.65 -13.11 7.11
C LEU A 74 -4.87 -14.30 8.06
N ASP A 75 -5.39 -15.41 7.54
CA ASP A 75 -5.55 -16.66 8.30
C ASP A 75 -4.18 -17.23 8.72
N ALA A 76 -3.16 -17.16 7.85
CA ALA A 76 -1.80 -17.56 8.19
C ALA A 76 -1.19 -16.72 9.32
N ILE A 77 -1.44 -15.40 9.35
CA ILE A 77 -1.01 -14.54 10.47
C ILE A 77 -1.70 -14.98 11.76
N ARG A 78 -3.01 -15.25 11.72
CA ARG A 78 -3.78 -15.67 12.89
C ARG A 78 -3.33 -17.02 13.43
N ASP A 79 -3.09 -18.01 12.55
CA ASP A 79 -3.02 -19.44 12.90
C ASP A 79 -1.58 -19.98 13.00
N THR A 80 -0.55 -19.15 12.76
CA THR A 80 0.85 -19.59 12.78
C THR A 80 1.58 -19.02 14.01
N PRO A 81 2.04 -19.84 14.96
CA PRO A 81 2.85 -19.36 16.09
C PRO A 81 4.10 -18.64 15.59
N SER A 82 4.51 -17.57 16.26
CA SER A 82 5.65 -16.76 15.81
C SER A 82 6.36 -16.04 16.95
N ASP A 83 7.65 -16.16 17.01
CA ASP A 83 8.51 -15.38 17.90
C ASP A 83 8.80 -13.96 17.38
N ASN A 84 8.38 -13.65 16.13
CA ASN A 84 8.50 -12.34 15.51
C ASN A 84 7.28 -12.04 14.64
N LEU A 85 6.21 -11.56 15.27
CA LEU A 85 4.94 -11.32 14.59
C LEU A 85 5.03 -10.23 13.51
N LEU A 86 5.89 -9.22 13.67
CA LEU A 86 6.12 -8.21 12.63
C LEU A 86 6.71 -8.85 11.35
N GLU A 87 7.66 -9.77 11.52
CA GLU A 87 8.23 -10.53 10.40
C GLU A 87 7.19 -11.42 9.73
N LEU A 88 6.36 -12.13 10.51
CA LEU A 88 5.28 -12.96 9.99
C LEU A 88 4.29 -12.12 9.16
N VAL A 89 3.87 -10.96 9.64
CA VAL A 89 2.98 -10.03 8.91
C VAL A 89 3.62 -9.59 7.59
N ILE A 90 4.90 -9.20 7.61
CA ILE A 90 5.61 -8.77 6.39
C ILE A 90 5.70 -9.91 5.37
N ARG A 91 6.04 -11.13 5.81
CA ARG A 91 6.16 -12.31 4.93
C ARG A 91 4.83 -12.79 4.36
N SER A 92 3.74 -12.60 5.09
CA SER A 92 2.40 -12.95 4.65
C SER A 92 1.80 -11.96 3.66
N MET A 93 2.41 -10.77 3.53
CA MET A 93 1.92 -9.73 2.64
C MET A 93 2.22 -10.06 1.18
N GLU A 94 1.20 -9.92 0.34
CA GLU A 94 1.34 -10.05 -1.10
C GLU A 94 1.80 -8.73 -1.71
N VAL A 95 2.87 -8.79 -2.50
CA VAL A 95 3.32 -7.64 -3.27
C VAL A 95 2.82 -7.79 -4.70
N LYS A 96 2.03 -6.85 -5.17
CA LYS A 96 1.52 -6.86 -6.55
C LYS A 96 2.70 -6.80 -7.52
N PRO A 97 2.79 -7.70 -8.52
CA PRO A 97 3.89 -7.72 -9.46
C PRO A 97 3.88 -6.48 -10.36
N GLY A 98 5.05 -5.95 -10.62
CA GLY A 98 5.25 -4.83 -11.52
C GLY A 98 5.94 -3.64 -10.85
N PRO A 99 6.45 -2.69 -11.63
CA PRO A 99 6.94 -1.45 -11.07
C PRO A 99 5.81 -0.74 -10.33
N PHE A 100 6.14 -0.05 -9.25
CA PHE A 100 5.18 0.83 -8.58
C PHE A 100 4.71 1.88 -9.59
N ASP A 101 3.56 1.63 -10.19
CA ASP A 101 3.01 2.41 -11.31
C ASP A 101 2.35 3.73 -10.85
N GLY A 102 2.65 4.19 -9.64
CA GLY A 102 2.18 5.50 -9.15
C GLY A 102 2.96 6.65 -9.80
N PRO A 103 2.47 7.87 -9.66
CA PRO A 103 3.26 9.06 -9.99
C PRO A 103 4.56 9.06 -9.19
N ALA A 104 5.62 9.67 -9.73
CA ALA A 104 6.87 9.84 -9.00
C ALA A 104 6.60 10.39 -7.60
N ALA A 105 7.39 10.00 -6.60
CA ALA A 105 7.13 10.34 -5.19
C ALA A 105 6.94 11.85 -4.95
N THR A 106 7.68 12.69 -5.68
CA THR A 106 7.54 14.15 -5.66
C THR A 106 6.18 14.61 -6.18
N CYS A 107 5.75 14.12 -7.35
CA CYS A 107 4.46 14.44 -7.95
C CYS A 107 3.29 13.93 -7.07
N ARG A 108 3.43 12.73 -6.50
CA ARG A 108 2.42 12.18 -5.57
C ARG A 108 2.28 13.07 -4.32
N ARG A 109 3.39 13.55 -3.77
CA ARG A 109 3.38 14.44 -2.62
C ARG A 109 2.66 15.74 -2.94
N GLU A 110 3.03 16.39 -4.04
CA GLU A 110 2.38 17.63 -4.49
C GLU A 110 0.87 17.45 -4.72
N LEU A 111 0.45 16.35 -5.33
CA LEU A 111 -0.97 16.04 -5.53
C LEU A 111 -1.72 15.91 -4.20
N LEU A 112 -1.13 15.24 -3.20
CA LEU A 112 -1.74 15.07 -1.88
C LEU A 112 -1.77 16.38 -1.09
N GLU A 113 -0.68 17.15 -1.09
CA GLU A 113 -0.58 18.43 -0.37
C GLU A 113 -1.58 19.46 -0.92
N ASN A 114 -1.79 19.50 -2.23
CA ASN A 114 -2.69 20.45 -2.88
C ASN A 114 -4.15 20.00 -2.98
N ASN A 115 -4.48 18.76 -2.58
CA ASN A 115 -5.82 18.19 -2.70
C ASN A 115 -6.26 17.48 -1.41
N PRO A 116 -6.85 18.19 -0.43
CA PRO A 116 -7.27 17.59 0.85
C PRO A 116 -8.24 16.41 0.68
N GLY A 117 -9.17 16.45 -0.27
CA GLY A 117 -10.08 15.34 -0.58
C GLY A 117 -9.32 14.07 -0.99
N LEU A 118 -8.30 14.21 -1.83
CA LEU A 118 -7.43 13.10 -2.25
C LEU A 118 -6.60 12.56 -1.08
N MET A 119 -6.11 13.43 -0.20
CA MET A 119 -5.41 13.05 1.02
C MET A 119 -6.32 12.24 1.97
N HIS A 120 -7.59 12.66 2.12
CA HIS A 120 -8.57 11.91 2.92
C HIS A 120 -8.87 10.53 2.34
N ALA A 121 -9.05 10.43 1.01
CA ALA A 121 -9.27 9.15 0.31
C ALA A 121 -8.08 8.20 0.51
N GLU A 122 -6.85 8.68 0.35
CA GLU A 122 -5.64 7.90 0.60
C GLU A 122 -5.51 7.46 2.06
N ALA A 123 -5.82 8.34 3.02
CA ALA A 123 -5.81 8.00 4.43
C ALA A 123 -6.87 6.93 4.76
N ALA A 124 -8.06 6.99 4.15
CA ALA A 124 -9.10 5.97 4.33
C ALA A 124 -8.66 4.61 3.77
N ARG A 125 -8.02 4.59 2.59
CA ARG A 125 -7.46 3.38 1.98
C ARG A 125 -6.39 2.73 2.87
N LYS A 126 -5.46 3.53 3.40
CA LYS A 126 -4.44 3.06 4.34
C LYS A 126 -5.05 2.52 5.63
N ARG A 127 -6.03 3.22 6.22
CA ARG A 127 -6.73 2.73 7.42
C ARG A 127 -7.40 1.38 7.20
N GLY A 128 -8.09 1.20 6.07
CA GLY A 128 -8.70 -0.08 5.70
C GLY A 128 -7.69 -1.22 5.60
N PHE A 129 -6.52 -0.95 5.03
CA PHE A 129 -5.42 -1.91 4.93
C PHE A 129 -4.86 -2.28 6.33
N LEU A 130 -4.52 -1.28 7.15
CA LEU A 130 -3.98 -1.48 8.49
C LEU A 130 -4.98 -2.13 9.46
N SER A 131 -6.28 -1.84 9.32
CA SER A 131 -7.33 -2.47 10.11
C SER A 131 -7.44 -3.98 9.90
N LYS A 132 -7.16 -4.48 8.67
CA LYS A 132 -7.11 -5.92 8.40
C LYS A 132 -5.94 -6.57 9.15
N VAL A 133 -4.77 -5.95 9.10
CA VAL A 133 -3.58 -6.40 9.85
C VAL A 133 -3.86 -6.40 11.35
N GLY A 134 -4.39 -5.30 11.89
CA GLY A 134 -4.68 -5.18 13.31
C GLY A 134 -5.66 -6.25 13.83
N ARG A 135 -6.66 -6.63 13.03
CA ARG A 135 -7.54 -7.75 13.38
C ARG A 135 -6.79 -9.07 13.41
N ALA A 136 -6.03 -9.40 12.35
CA ALA A 136 -5.30 -10.66 12.28
C ALA A 136 -4.28 -10.79 13.42
N VAL A 137 -3.59 -9.70 13.79
CA VAL A 137 -2.64 -9.66 14.91
C VAL A 137 -3.35 -9.84 16.26
N ARG A 138 -4.51 -9.21 16.46
CA ARG A 138 -5.30 -9.38 17.67
C ARG A 138 -5.76 -10.84 17.83
N ASP A 139 -6.34 -11.39 16.75
CA ASP A 139 -6.84 -12.77 16.73
C ASP A 139 -5.68 -13.76 16.98
N HIS A 140 -4.45 -13.45 16.46
CA HIS A 140 -3.24 -14.22 16.74
C HIS A 140 -2.88 -14.21 18.23
N PHE A 141 -2.88 -13.06 18.91
CA PHE A 141 -2.57 -12.97 20.33
C PHE A 141 -3.65 -13.60 21.23
N GLU A 142 -4.89 -13.72 20.75
CA GLU A 142 -5.93 -14.51 21.42
C GLU A 142 -5.64 -16.01 21.35
N GLN A 143 -5.09 -16.48 20.23
CA GLN A 143 -4.76 -17.88 19.99
C GLN A 143 -3.39 -18.29 20.57
N PHE A 144 -2.41 -17.38 20.50
CA PHE A 144 -1.02 -17.59 20.95
C PHE A 144 -0.59 -16.48 21.93
N PRO A 145 -1.12 -16.44 23.16
CA PRO A 145 -0.75 -15.42 24.13
C PRO A 145 0.74 -15.46 24.54
N GLU A 146 1.41 -16.59 24.37
CA GLU A 146 2.85 -16.79 24.62
C GLU A 146 3.76 -16.09 23.57
N ASP A 147 3.23 -15.74 22.40
CA ASP A 147 3.97 -15.02 21.35
C ASP A 147 4.11 -13.52 21.66
N ARG A 148 3.40 -13.05 22.66
CA ARG A 148 3.50 -11.66 23.14
C ARG A 148 4.86 -11.38 23.76
N ARG A 149 5.39 -10.18 23.50
CA ARG A 149 6.72 -9.74 23.99
C ARG A 149 6.62 -8.60 25.00
N GLY A 150 5.52 -7.86 24.97
CA GLY A 150 5.25 -6.74 25.88
C GLY A 150 4.60 -7.18 27.19
N SER A 151 4.80 -6.38 28.25
CA SER A 151 4.13 -6.54 29.54
C SER A 151 2.75 -5.86 29.59
N GLY A 152 2.38 -5.10 28.56
CA GLY A 152 1.10 -4.41 28.46
C GLY A 152 -0.06 -5.32 28.04
N SER A 153 -1.20 -4.72 27.70
CA SER A 153 -2.36 -5.47 27.19
C SER A 153 -2.09 -6.00 25.77
N SER A 154 -2.85 -7.01 25.36
CA SER A 154 -2.84 -7.53 23.98
C SER A 154 -3.19 -6.44 22.94
N GLU A 155 -4.10 -5.53 23.31
CA GLU A 155 -4.48 -4.41 22.44
C GLU A 155 -3.33 -3.41 22.24
N GLU A 156 -2.59 -3.06 23.28
CA GLU A 156 -1.41 -2.19 23.19
C GLU A 156 -0.34 -2.81 22.31
N GLU A 157 -0.05 -4.10 22.47
CA GLU A 157 0.95 -4.80 21.67
C GLU A 157 0.50 -4.93 20.21
N THR A 158 -0.80 -5.18 19.96
CA THR A 158 -1.40 -5.12 18.63
C THR A 158 -1.14 -3.76 17.97
N GLN A 159 -1.38 -2.67 18.70
CA GLN A 159 -1.14 -1.33 18.20
C GLN A 159 0.34 -1.09 17.86
N PHE A 160 1.27 -1.56 18.69
CA PHE A 160 2.72 -1.46 18.41
C PHE A 160 3.10 -2.19 17.12
N ILE A 161 2.63 -3.43 16.92
CA ILE A 161 2.89 -4.17 15.68
C ILE A 161 2.34 -3.42 14.46
N VAL A 162 1.12 -2.90 14.54
CA VAL A 162 0.50 -2.12 13.44
C VAL A 162 1.27 -0.84 13.15
N VAL A 163 1.73 -0.11 14.17
CA VAL A 163 2.53 1.12 14.00
C VAL A 163 3.89 0.82 13.37
N LEU A 164 4.59 -0.20 13.83
CA LEU A 164 5.86 -0.62 13.25
C LEU A 164 5.69 -1.07 11.79
N PHE A 165 4.70 -1.90 11.52
CA PHE A 165 4.35 -2.32 10.17
C PHE A 165 4.02 -1.14 9.25
N HIS A 166 3.21 -0.18 9.73
CA HIS A 166 2.90 1.06 9.00
C HIS A 166 4.17 1.87 8.69
N GLY A 167 5.09 2.00 9.66
CA GLY A 167 6.37 2.68 9.47
C GLY A 167 7.22 2.03 8.36
N VAL A 168 7.32 0.70 8.38
CA VAL A 168 8.05 -0.09 7.37
C VAL A 168 7.44 0.10 5.97
N VAL A 169 6.11 -0.04 5.85
CA VAL A 169 5.40 0.14 4.57
C VAL A 169 5.53 1.58 4.07
N SER A 170 5.42 2.56 4.96
CA SER A 170 5.56 3.98 4.60
C SER A 170 6.96 4.30 4.09
N ARG A 171 8.01 3.75 4.73
CA ARG A 171 9.39 3.89 4.28
C ARG A 171 9.58 3.31 2.88
N TYR A 172 9.05 2.11 2.63
CA TYR A 172 9.10 1.47 1.32
C TYR A 172 8.41 2.32 0.23
N LEU A 173 7.23 2.86 0.52
CA LEU A 173 6.49 3.69 -0.43
C LEU A 173 7.15 5.04 -0.71
N TRP A 174 7.92 5.54 0.25
CA TRP A 174 8.65 6.80 0.09
C TRP A 174 9.90 6.65 -0.79
N GLN A 175 10.62 5.54 -0.65
CA GLN A 175 11.83 5.22 -1.39
C GLN A 175 11.78 3.77 -1.89
N PRO A 176 10.96 3.48 -2.91
CA PRO A 176 10.88 2.13 -3.45
C PRO A 176 12.24 1.75 -4.06
N PRO A 177 12.75 0.56 -3.73
CA PRO A 177 14.02 0.10 -4.29
C PRO A 177 13.87 -0.22 -5.78
N GLU A 178 14.88 0.12 -6.58
CA GLU A 178 14.83 -0.08 -8.03
C GLU A 178 14.92 -1.55 -8.47
N ASN A 179 15.61 -2.42 -7.71
CA ASN A 179 15.90 -3.81 -8.14
C ASN A 179 15.99 -4.83 -7.00
N ALA A 180 15.37 -4.58 -5.84
CA ALA A 180 15.40 -5.51 -4.73
C ALA A 180 14.12 -6.36 -4.64
N ASP A 181 14.23 -7.56 -4.05
CA ASP A 181 13.04 -8.29 -3.63
C ASP A 181 12.26 -7.47 -2.60
N PRO A 182 10.99 -7.15 -2.86
CA PRO A 182 10.20 -6.30 -1.99
C PRO A 182 10.12 -6.80 -0.55
N THR A 183 9.96 -8.10 -0.36
CA THR A 183 9.86 -8.71 0.98
C THR A 183 11.19 -8.58 1.74
N ALA A 184 12.31 -8.87 1.07
CA ALA A 184 13.63 -8.72 1.68
C ALA A 184 13.92 -7.26 2.07
N GLN A 185 13.51 -6.31 1.23
CA GLN A 185 13.68 -4.89 1.52
C GLN A 185 12.81 -4.41 2.68
N LEU A 186 11.55 -4.85 2.76
CA LEU A 186 10.66 -4.54 3.89
C LEU A 186 11.22 -5.11 5.20
N LEU A 187 11.76 -6.32 5.18
CA LEU A 187 12.43 -6.91 6.35
C LEU A 187 13.70 -6.15 6.74
N ALA A 188 14.47 -5.66 5.78
CA ALA A 188 15.62 -4.79 6.05
C ALA A 188 15.18 -3.48 6.74
N TYR A 189 14.12 -2.84 6.24
CA TYR A 189 13.56 -1.64 6.86
C TYR A 189 13.00 -1.91 8.27
N ALA A 190 12.38 -3.06 8.50
CA ALA A 190 11.92 -3.45 9.83
C ALA A 190 13.09 -3.58 10.82
N LYS A 191 14.19 -4.20 10.40
CA LYS A 191 15.41 -4.32 11.21
C LYS A 191 16.06 -2.96 11.49
N GLU A 192 16.15 -2.08 10.46
CA GLU A 192 16.66 -0.71 10.61
C GLU A 192 15.83 0.07 11.61
N LEU A 193 14.50 0.07 11.48
CA LEU A 193 13.59 0.79 12.34
C LEU A 193 13.68 0.30 13.80
N THR A 194 13.63 -1.01 14.01
CA THR A 194 13.71 -1.59 15.38
C THR A 194 15.09 -1.42 15.99
N GLY A 195 16.16 -1.46 15.20
CA GLY A 195 17.52 -1.14 15.63
C GLY A 195 17.64 0.31 16.09
N TYR A 196 17.15 1.26 15.29
CA TYR A 196 17.16 2.69 15.63
C TYR A 196 16.44 2.97 16.95
N VAL A 197 15.26 2.35 17.16
CA VAL A 197 14.49 2.53 18.42
C VAL A 197 15.26 2.00 19.63
N LYS A 198 16.02 0.90 19.49
CA LYS A 198 16.85 0.35 20.59
C LYS A 198 18.02 1.26 21.00
N GLU A 199 18.53 2.07 20.07
CA GLU A 199 19.66 2.98 20.30
C GLU A 199 19.19 4.34 20.88
N MET A 200 17.88 4.61 20.89
CA MET A 200 17.33 5.84 21.49
C MET A 200 17.44 5.77 23.01
N THR A 201 18.07 6.79 23.59
CA THR A 201 18.13 7.01 25.06
C THR A 201 17.03 7.97 25.47
N TRP A 202 16.29 7.61 26.53
CA TRP A 202 15.17 8.39 27.08
C TRP A 202 15.57 8.95 28.46
#